data_4ed6837e7dd6a58b15419d719118bf7b
#
_entry.id   4ed6837e7dd6a58b15419d719118bf7b
#
_cell.length_a   1.000
_cell.length_b   1.000
_cell.length_c   1.000
_cell.angle_alpha   90.00
_cell.angle_beta   90.00
_cell.angle_gamma   90.00
#
_symmetry.space_group_name_H-M   'P 1'
#
loop_
_entity.id
_entity.type
_entity.pdbx_description
1 polymer ?
#
loop_
_entity_poly.entity_id
_entity_poly.type
_entity_poly.pdbx_seq_one_letter_code
_entity_poly.pdbx_strand_id
1 'polypeptide(L)'
;TSDDMSEKTYNEMIAKVPKDKLLGESGYLFAQANIGPTNAIVMGAKFSTLKKVKPFLDVRDGTMINVDFDDKNVLIGVDLARQAGFKAGDDIEIRAIGSNESINVKIKGVVASGDKEDALLITSLSLAQKISNKVGKINYAEAVVLGNFDEITSLAKTISNDEIVAKPVAKVSKSEGYILEKIKLLMALVSLVILLITSMCVNTTLSAILLSRSREIALLRAIGASKKDVLRLFGFETFVTALISALVGAFLGYLLAQILGYAIFDSSIDFRILSIPVAVVISLLFAAIAAFYPIKRALNNKMADTLRGE
;
A
#
# COMPACT_ATOMS: atom_id res chain seq x y z
N THR A 1 23.27 -20.38 18.00
CA THR A 1 22.46 -21.06 19.03
C THR A 1 21.36 -20.10 19.39
N SER A 2 20.15 -20.36 18.93
CA SER A 2 18.98 -19.60 19.37
C SER A 2 18.69 -20.02 20.81
N ASP A 3 18.95 -19.13 21.76
CA ASP A 3 18.59 -19.37 23.15
C ASP A 3 17.07 -19.42 23.28
N ASP A 4 16.57 -20.56 23.77
CA ASP A 4 15.14 -20.77 23.95
C ASP A 4 14.67 -19.94 25.15
N MET A 5 13.63 -19.15 24.94
CA MET A 5 12.96 -18.36 25.97
C MET A 5 11.77 -19.12 26.54
N SER A 6 11.50 -19.01 27.84
CA SER A 6 10.27 -19.57 28.41
C SER A 6 9.05 -18.71 28.02
N GLU A 7 7.89 -19.34 27.83
CA GLU A 7 6.63 -18.60 27.62
C GLU A 7 6.33 -17.63 28.76
N LYS A 8 6.77 -17.95 30.01
CA LYS A 8 6.61 -17.06 31.16
C LYS A 8 7.40 -15.76 31.00
N THR A 9 8.69 -15.86 30.60
CA THR A 9 9.55 -14.72 30.34
C THR A 9 9.00 -13.85 29.21
N TYR A 10 8.50 -14.50 28.15
CA TYR A 10 7.83 -13.79 27.05
C TYR A 10 6.64 -12.98 27.53
N ASN A 11 5.74 -13.60 28.32
CA ASN A 11 4.56 -12.89 28.85
C ASN A 11 4.93 -11.72 29.76
N GLU A 12 5.99 -11.84 30.56
CA GLU A 12 6.52 -10.74 31.41
C GLU A 12 7.08 -9.60 30.56
N MET A 13 7.72 -9.90 29.42
CA MET A 13 8.21 -8.87 28.50
C MET A 13 7.07 -8.14 27.79
N ILE A 14 6.10 -8.88 27.27
CA ILE A 14 4.94 -8.28 26.58
C ILE A 14 4.12 -7.42 27.56
N ALA A 15 4.03 -7.80 28.82
CA ALA A 15 3.35 -7.00 29.84
C ALA A 15 3.97 -5.60 30.04
N LYS A 16 5.23 -5.39 29.66
CA LYS A 16 5.89 -4.07 29.69
C LYS A 16 5.49 -3.17 28.52
N VAL A 17 4.88 -3.74 27.46
CA VAL A 17 4.37 -2.96 26.32
C VAL A 17 3.05 -2.30 26.71
N PRO A 18 2.88 -0.98 26.51
CA PRO A 18 1.62 -0.30 26.78
C PRO A 18 0.48 -0.92 25.95
N LYS A 19 -0.62 -1.31 26.64
CA LYS A 19 -1.75 -2.02 26.01
C LYS A 19 -2.47 -1.20 24.94
N ASP A 20 -2.47 0.11 25.07
CA ASP A 20 -3.03 1.06 24.12
C ASP A 20 -2.24 1.14 22.81
N LYS A 21 -0.96 0.76 22.84
CA LYS A 21 -0.08 0.72 21.67
C LYS A 21 0.07 -0.67 21.06
N LEU A 22 -0.28 -1.73 21.75
CA LEU A 22 -0.12 -3.11 21.30
C LEU A 22 -1.30 -3.55 20.42
N LEU A 23 -1.07 -3.72 19.12
CA LEU A 23 -2.07 -4.17 18.15
C LEU A 23 -2.18 -5.71 18.06
N GLY A 24 -1.07 -6.38 18.28
CA GLY A 24 -0.99 -7.83 18.23
C GLY A 24 0.36 -8.34 18.70
N GLU A 25 0.37 -9.57 19.17
CA GLU A 25 1.57 -10.25 19.62
C GLU A 25 1.48 -11.74 19.29
N SER A 26 2.62 -12.38 19.06
CA SER A 26 2.69 -13.82 18.92
C SER A 26 4.09 -14.33 19.24
N GLY A 27 4.15 -15.38 20.07
CA GLY A 27 5.36 -16.14 20.29
C GLY A 27 5.42 -17.33 19.32
N TYR A 28 6.59 -17.64 18.81
CA TYR A 28 6.84 -18.71 17.86
C TYR A 28 7.92 -19.66 18.36
N LEU A 29 7.80 -20.92 17.99
CA LEU A 29 8.86 -21.90 18.10
C LEU A 29 9.21 -22.42 16.72
N PHE A 30 10.39 -22.04 16.23
CA PHE A 30 10.94 -22.59 15.00
C PHE A 30 11.73 -23.86 15.31
N ALA A 31 11.43 -24.94 14.61
CA ALA A 31 12.12 -26.20 14.70
C ALA A 31 12.37 -26.76 13.30
N GLN A 32 13.37 -27.60 13.15
CA GLN A 32 13.60 -28.31 11.91
C GLN A 32 12.99 -29.71 12.01
N ALA A 33 12.27 -30.13 10.99
CA ALA A 33 11.68 -31.46 10.89
C ALA A 33 11.69 -31.97 9.45
N ASN A 34 11.54 -33.27 9.29
CA ASN A 34 11.35 -33.90 8.00
C ASN A 34 9.86 -34.16 7.77
N ILE A 35 9.38 -33.77 6.59
CA ILE A 35 8.05 -34.12 6.09
C ILE A 35 8.24 -35.03 4.86
N GLY A 36 8.03 -36.35 5.06
CA GLY A 36 8.40 -37.33 4.04
C GLY A 36 9.91 -37.20 3.71
N PRO A 37 10.30 -37.06 2.44
CA PRO A 37 11.70 -36.93 2.03
C PRO A 37 12.24 -35.49 2.13
N THR A 38 11.38 -34.50 2.46
CA THR A 38 11.75 -33.07 2.40
C THR A 38 12.06 -32.55 3.79
N ASN A 39 13.18 -31.83 3.92
CA ASN A 39 13.49 -31.05 5.13
C ASN A 39 12.63 -29.79 5.14
N ALA A 40 11.97 -29.51 6.25
CA ALA A 40 11.13 -28.33 6.42
C ALA A 40 11.42 -27.63 7.75
N ILE A 41 11.20 -26.34 7.76
CA ILE A 41 11.16 -25.55 8.99
C ILE A 41 9.71 -25.52 9.47
N VAL A 42 9.51 -25.98 10.69
CA VAL A 42 8.21 -25.95 11.39
C VAL A 42 8.16 -24.67 12.19
N MET A 43 7.08 -23.90 12.02
CA MET A 43 6.74 -22.72 12.83
C MET A 43 5.55 -23.07 13.71
N GLY A 44 5.80 -23.28 14.99
CA GLY A 44 4.75 -23.39 16.01
C GLY A 44 4.23 -22.01 16.40
N ALA A 45 2.92 -21.80 16.30
CA ALA A 45 2.27 -20.53 16.59
C ALA A 45 0.91 -20.74 17.28
N LYS A 46 0.41 -19.70 17.95
CA LYS A 46 -1.00 -19.63 18.34
C LYS A 46 -1.81 -19.08 17.18
N PHE A 47 -2.69 -19.88 16.60
CA PHE A 47 -3.48 -19.49 15.42
C PHE A 47 -4.40 -18.30 15.69
N SER A 48 -4.91 -18.14 16.91
CA SER A 48 -5.75 -17.01 17.32
C SER A 48 -5.05 -15.65 17.22
N THR A 49 -3.73 -15.62 17.41
CA THR A 49 -2.92 -14.39 17.34
C THR A 49 -2.20 -14.22 16.01
N LEU A 50 -2.00 -15.31 15.27
CA LEU A 50 -1.23 -15.34 14.03
C LEU A 50 -1.75 -14.33 13.01
N LYS A 51 -3.06 -14.26 12.77
CA LYS A 51 -3.65 -13.34 11.81
C LYS A 51 -3.53 -11.86 12.21
N LYS A 52 -3.44 -11.56 13.51
CA LYS A 52 -3.22 -10.19 14.00
C LYS A 52 -1.80 -9.70 13.72
N VAL A 53 -0.83 -10.60 13.77
CA VAL A 53 0.59 -10.30 13.55
C VAL A 53 0.97 -10.46 12.07
N LYS A 54 0.36 -11.42 11.38
CA LYS A 54 0.56 -11.72 9.95
C LYS A 54 -0.73 -11.48 9.15
N PRO A 55 -1.18 -10.24 8.97
CA PRO A 55 -2.46 -9.92 8.31
C PRO A 55 -2.53 -10.34 6.84
N PHE A 56 -1.38 -10.51 6.18
CA PHE A 56 -1.29 -10.91 4.76
C PHE A 56 -1.18 -12.43 4.56
N LEU A 57 -1.32 -13.22 5.63
CA LEU A 57 -1.35 -14.67 5.53
C LEU A 57 -2.74 -15.13 5.08
N ASP A 58 -2.87 -15.44 3.80
CA ASP A 58 -4.12 -15.84 3.17
C ASP A 58 -4.12 -17.31 2.76
N VAL A 59 -5.30 -17.97 2.88
CA VAL A 59 -5.49 -19.35 2.45
C VAL A 59 -5.72 -19.39 0.94
N ARG A 60 -4.87 -20.12 0.22
CA ARG A 60 -4.99 -20.35 -1.23
C ARG A 60 -5.79 -21.61 -1.56
N ASP A 61 -5.69 -22.63 -0.71
CA ASP A 61 -6.42 -23.90 -0.85
C ASP A 61 -6.75 -24.45 0.55
N GLY A 62 -7.91 -25.08 0.72
CA GLY A 62 -8.37 -25.60 2.00
C GLY A 62 -8.97 -24.56 2.93
N THR A 63 -8.71 -24.66 4.23
CA THR A 63 -9.30 -23.78 5.27
C THR A 63 -8.28 -23.38 6.33
N MET A 64 -8.49 -22.21 6.95
CA MET A 64 -7.66 -21.73 8.06
C MET A 64 -7.94 -22.52 9.34
N ILE A 65 -6.92 -22.70 10.18
CA ILE A 65 -7.05 -23.24 11.53
C ILE A 65 -7.33 -22.07 12.49
N ASN A 66 -8.40 -22.19 13.27
CA ASN A 66 -8.81 -21.13 14.21
C ASN A 66 -8.70 -21.58 15.69
N VAL A 67 -8.16 -22.77 15.94
CA VAL A 67 -8.04 -23.37 17.29
C VAL A 67 -6.58 -23.55 17.64
N ASP A 68 -6.14 -22.99 18.77
CA ASP A 68 -4.73 -22.96 19.18
C ASP A 68 -4.15 -24.33 19.57
N PHE A 69 -5.00 -25.27 19.96
CA PHE A 69 -4.61 -26.61 20.44
C PHE A 69 -4.87 -27.72 19.43
N ASP A 70 -4.95 -27.37 18.15
CA ASP A 70 -5.15 -28.37 17.10
C ASP A 70 -3.80 -29.00 16.72
N ASP A 71 -3.47 -30.08 17.42
CA ASP A 71 -2.23 -30.85 17.19
C ASP A 71 -2.36 -31.88 16.05
N LYS A 72 -3.52 -31.95 15.38
CA LYS A 72 -3.79 -32.91 14.28
C LYS A 72 -3.78 -32.26 12.90
N ASN A 73 -3.96 -30.94 12.85
CA ASN A 73 -4.01 -30.18 11.61
C ASN A 73 -2.87 -29.17 11.53
N VAL A 74 -2.37 -28.97 10.31
CA VAL A 74 -1.30 -28.02 10.01
C VAL A 74 -1.64 -27.18 8.80
N LEU A 75 -1.00 -26.03 8.67
CA LEU A 75 -1.00 -25.23 7.45
C LEU A 75 0.37 -25.36 6.79
N ILE A 76 0.41 -25.38 5.47
CA ILE A 76 1.64 -25.46 4.70
C ILE A 76 1.77 -24.22 3.83
N GLY A 77 2.94 -23.61 3.80
CA GLY A 77 3.25 -22.48 2.91
C GLY A 77 3.28 -22.93 1.44
N VAL A 78 2.86 -22.07 0.53
CA VAL A 78 2.65 -22.39 -0.89
C VAL A 78 3.94 -22.88 -1.57
N ASP A 79 5.10 -22.35 -1.21
CA ASP A 79 6.39 -22.77 -1.81
C ASP A 79 6.81 -24.14 -1.30
N LEU A 80 6.67 -24.39 0.00
CA LEU A 80 6.91 -25.71 0.58
C LEU A 80 5.94 -26.76 0.03
N ALA A 81 4.67 -26.43 -0.09
CA ALA A 81 3.64 -27.31 -0.69
C ALA A 81 4.01 -27.69 -2.12
N ARG A 82 4.44 -26.72 -2.92
CA ARG A 82 4.87 -26.95 -4.31
C ARG A 82 6.13 -27.81 -4.38
N GLN A 83 7.12 -27.54 -3.51
CA GLN A 83 8.37 -28.27 -3.47
C GLN A 83 8.19 -29.74 -3.04
N ALA A 84 7.34 -29.97 -2.06
CA ALA A 84 7.09 -31.30 -1.51
C ALA A 84 5.97 -32.08 -2.22
N GLY A 85 5.20 -31.40 -3.09
CA GLY A 85 4.09 -32.02 -3.86
C GLY A 85 2.81 -32.23 -3.05
N PHE A 86 2.63 -31.51 -1.93
CA PHE A 86 1.48 -31.65 -1.03
C PHE A 86 0.35 -30.65 -1.36
N LYS A 87 -0.89 -31.04 -1.00
CA LYS A 87 -2.10 -30.25 -1.16
C LYS A 87 -2.92 -30.22 0.14
N ALA A 88 -3.89 -29.32 0.20
CA ALA A 88 -4.85 -29.33 1.29
C ALA A 88 -5.65 -30.66 1.29
N GLY A 89 -5.77 -31.25 2.48
CA GLY A 89 -6.41 -32.55 2.68
C GLY A 89 -5.48 -33.73 2.78
N ASP A 90 -4.20 -33.61 2.40
CA ASP A 90 -3.21 -34.68 2.50
C ASP A 90 -2.81 -34.95 3.95
N ASP A 91 -2.59 -36.22 4.26
CA ASP A 91 -2.02 -36.67 5.54
C ASP A 91 -0.48 -36.76 5.37
N ILE A 92 0.26 -36.14 6.28
CA ILE A 92 1.71 -36.10 6.27
C ILE A 92 2.29 -36.60 7.59
N GLU A 93 3.44 -37.23 7.51
CA GLU A 93 4.25 -37.64 8.65
C GLU A 93 5.33 -36.61 8.93
N ILE A 94 5.32 -36.03 10.14
CA ILE A 94 6.36 -35.10 10.60
C ILE A 94 7.27 -35.89 11.53
N ARG A 95 8.59 -35.84 11.23
CA ARG A 95 9.62 -36.47 12.06
C ARG A 95 10.62 -35.44 12.53
N ALA A 96 10.84 -35.36 13.83
CA ALA A 96 11.86 -34.48 14.40
C ALA A 96 13.27 -34.92 13.98
N ILE A 97 14.16 -33.96 13.75
CA ILE A 97 15.56 -34.30 13.44
C ILE A 97 16.22 -34.89 14.67
N GLY A 98 16.79 -36.10 14.50
CA GLY A 98 17.44 -36.84 15.58
C GLY A 98 16.49 -37.67 16.45
N SER A 99 15.22 -37.79 16.11
CA SER A 99 14.26 -38.66 16.76
C SER A 99 13.71 -39.70 15.78
N ASN A 100 13.38 -40.88 16.30
CA ASN A 100 12.64 -41.90 15.56
C ASN A 100 11.13 -41.74 15.70
N GLU A 101 10.68 -40.83 16.54
CA GLU A 101 9.25 -40.56 16.71
C GLU A 101 8.72 -39.74 15.53
N SER A 102 7.59 -40.17 15.01
CA SER A 102 6.83 -39.51 13.96
C SER A 102 5.43 -39.19 14.40
N ILE A 103 4.91 -38.05 13.94
CA ILE A 103 3.57 -37.60 14.23
C ILE A 103 2.83 -37.43 12.91
N ASN A 104 1.69 -38.09 12.78
CA ASN A 104 0.82 -37.93 11.61
C ASN A 104 -0.13 -36.76 11.81
N VAL A 105 -0.16 -35.88 10.81
CA VAL A 105 -1.00 -34.68 10.81
C VAL A 105 -1.61 -34.48 9.44
N LYS A 106 -2.71 -33.74 9.40
CA LYS A 106 -3.42 -33.41 8.16
C LYS A 106 -3.16 -31.98 7.74
N ILE A 107 -2.84 -31.76 6.47
CA ILE A 107 -2.75 -30.43 5.88
C ILE A 107 -4.16 -29.86 5.73
N LYS A 108 -4.54 -28.89 6.55
CA LYS A 108 -5.87 -28.27 6.51
C LYS A 108 -5.96 -27.17 5.48
N GLY A 109 -4.84 -26.51 5.18
CA GLY A 109 -4.80 -25.47 4.16
C GLY A 109 -3.40 -25.16 3.68
N VAL A 110 -3.34 -24.69 2.46
CA VAL A 110 -2.15 -24.10 1.83
C VAL A 110 -2.26 -22.59 1.97
N VAL A 111 -1.24 -21.95 2.54
CA VAL A 111 -1.24 -20.50 2.82
C VAL A 111 -0.16 -19.79 2.04
N ALA A 112 -0.40 -18.51 1.75
CA ALA A 112 0.57 -17.63 1.14
C ALA A 112 0.57 -16.27 1.83
N SER A 113 1.75 -15.72 2.08
CA SER A 113 1.96 -14.40 2.67
C SER A 113 2.77 -13.47 1.76
N GLY A 114 3.51 -14.03 0.79
CA GLY A 114 4.53 -13.33 0.02
C GLY A 114 5.84 -13.08 0.80
N ASP A 115 6.03 -13.77 1.94
CA ASP A 115 7.20 -13.66 2.81
C ASP A 115 7.66 -15.08 3.23
N LYS A 116 8.46 -15.16 4.25
CA LYS A 116 9.11 -16.39 4.77
C LYS A 116 8.12 -17.51 5.09
N GLU A 117 6.90 -17.19 5.47
CA GLU A 117 5.85 -18.15 5.80
C GLU A 117 5.51 -19.07 4.61
N ASP A 118 5.76 -18.64 3.39
CA ASP A 118 5.50 -19.42 2.17
C ASP A 118 6.37 -20.68 2.07
N ALA A 119 7.52 -20.70 2.76
CA ALA A 119 8.43 -21.84 2.82
C ALA A 119 8.32 -22.66 4.14
N LEU A 120 7.33 -22.39 4.99
CA LEU A 120 7.22 -23.00 6.32
C LEU A 120 6.05 -23.98 6.43
N LEU A 121 6.19 -24.92 7.36
CA LEU A 121 5.09 -25.70 7.90
C LEU A 121 4.58 -25.05 9.18
N ILE A 122 3.35 -24.56 9.21
CA ILE A 122 2.78 -23.84 10.35
C ILE A 122 1.91 -24.81 11.16
N THR A 123 2.24 -24.97 12.43
CA THR A 123 1.59 -25.87 13.36
C THR A 123 1.09 -25.13 14.60
N SER A 124 0.32 -25.80 15.46
CA SER A 124 0.08 -25.30 16.81
C SER A 124 1.41 -25.17 17.57
N LEU A 125 1.47 -24.24 18.52
CA LEU A 125 2.67 -24.07 19.35
C LEU A 125 2.96 -25.35 20.15
N SER A 126 1.92 -25.99 20.67
CA SER A 126 2.01 -27.26 21.42
C SER A 126 2.59 -28.40 20.58
N LEU A 127 2.20 -28.51 19.32
CA LEU A 127 2.74 -29.53 18.41
C LEU A 127 4.21 -29.28 18.11
N ALA A 128 4.61 -28.05 17.81
CA ALA A 128 6.01 -27.69 17.60
C ALA A 128 6.88 -27.95 18.83
N GLN A 129 6.35 -27.67 20.02
CA GLN A 129 7.03 -27.96 21.29
C GLN A 129 7.23 -29.46 21.52
N LYS A 130 6.24 -30.29 21.17
CA LYS A 130 6.35 -31.75 21.22
C LYS A 130 7.39 -32.26 20.22
N ILE A 131 7.34 -31.83 18.96
CA ILE A 131 8.26 -32.24 17.90
C ILE A 131 9.72 -31.90 18.29
N SER A 132 9.94 -30.72 18.88
CA SER A 132 11.28 -30.26 19.25
C SER A 132 11.75 -30.66 20.65
N ASN A 133 10.90 -31.32 21.43
CA ASN A 133 11.10 -31.64 22.85
C ASN A 133 11.41 -30.40 23.72
N LYS A 134 10.71 -29.27 23.43
CA LYS A 134 10.91 -27.96 24.07
C LYS A 134 9.61 -27.41 24.66
N VAL A 135 8.98 -28.19 25.54
CA VAL A 135 7.71 -27.84 26.18
C VAL A 135 7.83 -26.52 26.95
N GLY A 136 6.87 -25.60 26.73
CA GLY A 136 6.80 -24.30 27.39
C GLY A 136 7.89 -23.30 26.93
N LYS A 137 8.56 -23.56 25.80
CA LYS A 137 9.58 -22.69 25.24
C LYS A 137 9.18 -22.15 23.87
N ILE A 138 9.70 -20.95 23.59
CA ILE A 138 9.68 -20.28 22.30
C ILE A 138 11.07 -19.78 21.96
N ASN A 139 11.39 -19.54 20.70
CA ASN A 139 12.69 -19.02 20.28
C ASN A 139 12.62 -17.75 19.44
N TYR A 140 11.39 -17.31 19.14
CA TYR A 140 11.14 -16.06 18.44
C TYR A 140 9.80 -15.47 18.86
N ALA A 141 9.70 -14.16 18.87
CA ALA A 141 8.45 -13.47 19.16
C ALA A 141 8.33 -12.20 18.30
N GLU A 142 7.11 -11.89 17.92
CA GLU A 142 6.77 -10.66 17.22
C GLU A 142 5.67 -9.91 17.99
N ALA A 143 5.83 -8.59 18.08
CA ALA A 143 4.81 -7.68 18.58
C ALA A 143 4.59 -6.55 17.58
N VAL A 144 3.34 -6.27 17.25
CA VAL A 144 2.94 -5.15 16.39
C VAL A 144 2.53 -4.00 17.31
N VAL A 145 3.31 -2.92 17.28
CA VAL A 145 3.15 -1.78 18.17
C VAL A 145 2.92 -0.51 17.37
N LEU A 146 1.94 0.31 17.79
CA LEU A 146 1.71 1.66 17.26
C LEU A 146 2.76 2.62 17.80
N GLY A 147 3.38 3.40 16.93
CA GLY A 147 4.33 4.46 17.32
C GLY A 147 5.29 4.82 16.21
N ASN A 148 6.01 5.91 16.43
CA ASN A 148 7.11 6.31 15.56
C ASN A 148 8.32 5.40 15.77
N PHE A 149 9.20 5.31 14.78
CA PHE A 149 10.39 4.43 14.86
C PHE A 149 11.26 4.69 16.11
N ASP A 150 11.41 5.95 16.51
CA ASP A 150 12.23 6.33 17.67
C ASP A 150 11.55 5.89 18.98
N GLU A 151 10.23 5.99 19.09
CA GLU A 151 9.45 5.47 20.22
C GLU A 151 9.56 3.94 20.31
N ILE A 152 9.41 3.25 19.18
CA ILE A 152 9.54 1.78 19.10
C ILE A 152 10.97 1.34 19.43
N THR A 153 11.97 2.11 19.01
CA THR A 153 13.38 1.84 19.34
C THR A 153 13.65 2.01 20.85
N SER A 154 13.09 3.03 21.47
CA SER A 154 13.21 3.24 22.92
C SER A 154 12.49 2.16 23.71
N LEU A 155 11.30 1.76 23.26
CA LEU A 155 10.54 0.66 23.85
C LEU A 155 11.31 -0.67 23.72
N ALA A 156 11.86 -0.96 22.56
CA ALA A 156 12.67 -2.17 22.32
C ALA A 156 13.87 -2.23 23.28
N LYS A 157 14.55 -1.12 23.52
CA LYS A 157 15.64 -1.05 24.51
C LYS A 157 15.15 -1.32 25.94
N THR A 158 13.96 -0.81 26.29
CA THR A 158 13.37 -1.00 27.64
C THR A 158 12.95 -2.45 27.90
N ILE A 159 12.51 -3.15 26.84
CA ILE A 159 12.08 -4.55 26.91
C ILE A 159 13.27 -5.49 26.89
N SER A 160 14.37 -5.12 26.20
CA SER A 160 15.58 -5.93 26.12
C SER A 160 16.24 -6.14 27.48
N ASN A 161 16.82 -7.32 27.67
CA ASN A 161 17.68 -7.67 28.80
C ASN A 161 18.92 -8.44 28.28
N ASP A 162 19.77 -8.91 29.18
CA ASP A 162 21.02 -9.62 28.82
C ASP A 162 20.78 -10.94 28.07
N GLU A 163 19.60 -11.55 28.23
CA GLU A 163 19.24 -12.81 27.58
C GLU A 163 18.45 -12.60 26.28
N ILE A 164 17.68 -11.49 26.18
CA ILE A 164 16.72 -11.29 25.10
C ILE A 164 16.89 -9.88 24.51
N VAL A 165 17.15 -9.83 23.21
CA VAL A 165 17.32 -8.59 22.47
C VAL A 165 16.07 -8.33 21.61
N ALA A 166 15.27 -7.34 21.98
CA ALA A 166 14.21 -6.83 21.15
C ALA A 166 14.78 -5.88 20.08
N LYS A 167 14.48 -6.14 18.81
CA LYS A 167 14.91 -5.29 17.71
C LYS A 167 13.69 -4.65 17.06
N PRO A 168 13.65 -3.33 16.90
CA PRO A 168 12.60 -2.70 16.13
C PRO A 168 12.74 -3.10 14.65
N VAL A 169 11.71 -3.75 14.13
CA VAL A 169 11.61 -4.06 12.71
C VAL A 169 10.56 -3.13 12.16
N ALA A 170 10.98 -2.09 11.44
CA ALA A 170 10.04 -1.34 10.64
C ALA A 170 9.57 -2.27 9.53
N LYS A 171 8.30 -2.64 9.54
CA LYS A 171 7.68 -3.50 8.51
C LYS A 171 7.71 -2.82 7.12
N VAL A 172 7.91 -1.50 7.13
CA VAL A 172 8.40 -0.72 5.99
C VAL A 172 9.82 -0.32 6.35
N SER A 173 10.80 -0.93 5.73
CA SER A 173 12.21 -0.57 5.90
C SER A 173 12.36 0.94 5.76
N LYS A 174 13.20 1.59 6.61
CA LYS A 174 13.51 3.03 6.42
C LYS A 174 13.92 3.32 4.98
N SER A 175 14.57 2.39 4.30
CA SER A 175 14.93 2.49 2.88
C SER A 175 13.70 2.45 1.97
N GLU A 176 12.71 1.60 2.24
CA GLU A 176 11.47 1.54 1.44
C GLU A 176 10.61 2.79 1.66
N GLY A 177 10.49 3.27 2.89
CA GLY A 177 9.84 4.54 3.20
C GLY A 177 10.51 5.72 2.50
N TYR A 178 11.85 5.76 2.51
CA TYR A 178 12.63 6.77 1.81
C TYR A 178 12.47 6.67 0.28
N ILE A 179 12.48 5.47 -0.28
CA ILE A 179 12.24 5.22 -1.71
C ILE A 179 10.82 5.66 -2.10
N LEU A 180 9.80 5.28 -1.32
CA LEU A 180 8.41 5.70 -1.55
C LEU A 180 8.24 7.22 -1.49
N GLU A 181 8.92 7.90 -0.56
CA GLU A 181 8.90 9.36 -0.48
C GLU A 181 9.57 10.00 -1.70
N LYS A 182 10.70 9.47 -2.17
CA LYS A 182 11.36 9.92 -3.40
C LYS A 182 10.51 9.68 -4.64
N ILE A 183 9.84 8.53 -4.74
CA ILE A 183 8.90 8.23 -5.83
C ILE A 183 7.72 9.20 -5.82
N LYS A 184 7.14 9.51 -4.65
CA LYS A 184 6.07 10.52 -4.53
C LYS A 184 6.53 11.90 -5.00
N LEU A 185 7.73 12.32 -4.60
CA LEU A 185 8.30 13.59 -5.01
C LEU A 185 8.56 13.63 -6.52
N LEU A 186 9.10 12.57 -7.10
CA LEU A 186 9.31 12.44 -8.53
C LEU A 186 7.98 12.49 -9.31
N MET A 187 6.96 11.77 -8.85
CA MET A 187 5.62 11.82 -9.42
C MET A 187 4.99 13.22 -9.35
N ALA A 188 5.17 13.92 -8.22
CA ALA A 188 4.70 15.29 -8.07
C ALA A 188 5.43 16.25 -9.05
N LEU A 189 6.73 16.07 -9.24
CA LEU A 189 7.51 16.87 -10.17
C LEU A 189 7.10 16.63 -11.62
N VAL A 190 6.92 15.37 -12.02
CA VAL A 190 6.41 15.01 -13.36
C VAL A 190 5.03 15.62 -13.58
N SER A 191 4.13 15.50 -12.61
CA SER A 191 2.79 16.09 -12.68
C SER A 191 2.85 17.62 -12.83
N LEU A 192 3.76 18.29 -12.13
CA LEU A 192 3.96 19.72 -12.24
C LEU A 192 4.44 20.10 -13.65
N VAL A 193 5.38 19.37 -14.22
CA VAL A 193 5.87 19.62 -15.61
C VAL A 193 4.74 19.46 -16.62
N ILE A 194 3.93 18.39 -16.48
CA ILE A 194 2.76 18.17 -17.35
C ILE A 194 1.77 19.33 -17.24
N LEU A 195 1.48 19.81 -16.03
CA LEU A 195 0.60 20.96 -15.81
C LEU A 195 1.15 22.24 -16.45
N LEU A 196 2.46 22.49 -16.39
CA LEU A 196 3.08 23.64 -17.04
C LEU A 196 2.96 23.56 -18.57
N ILE A 197 3.26 22.39 -19.16
CA ILE A 197 3.14 22.19 -20.61
C ILE A 197 1.67 22.38 -21.05
N THR A 198 0.74 21.79 -20.33
CA THR A 198 -0.71 21.93 -20.62
C THR A 198 -1.15 23.39 -20.51
N SER A 199 -0.67 24.12 -19.50
CA SER A 199 -0.94 25.55 -19.33
C SER A 199 -0.44 26.37 -20.52
N MET A 200 0.74 26.06 -21.05
CA MET A 200 1.27 26.71 -22.26
C MET A 200 0.42 26.39 -23.50
N CYS A 201 -0.03 25.15 -23.67
CA CYS A 201 -0.93 24.75 -24.76
C CYS A 201 -2.27 25.50 -24.67
N VAL A 202 -2.87 25.58 -23.49
CA VAL A 202 -4.12 26.33 -23.25
C VAL A 202 -3.93 27.82 -23.59
N ASN A 203 -2.83 28.42 -23.13
CA ASN A 203 -2.51 29.83 -23.42
C ASN A 203 -2.41 30.09 -24.93
N THR A 204 -1.70 29.23 -25.65
CA THR A 204 -1.53 29.36 -27.10
C THR A 204 -2.86 29.19 -27.85
N THR A 205 -3.61 28.16 -27.53
CA THR A 205 -4.92 27.89 -28.13
C THR A 205 -5.91 29.02 -27.88
N LEU A 206 -5.99 29.47 -26.63
CA LEU A 206 -6.90 30.56 -26.27
C LEU A 206 -6.50 31.89 -26.94
N SER A 207 -5.18 32.16 -27.06
CA SER A 207 -4.66 33.32 -27.82
C SER A 207 -5.10 33.30 -29.28
N ALA A 208 -5.00 32.13 -29.93
CA ALA A 208 -5.43 31.95 -31.31
C ALA A 208 -6.95 32.14 -31.48
N ILE A 209 -7.77 31.59 -30.57
CA ILE A 209 -9.22 31.76 -30.57
C ILE A 209 -9.59 33.25 -30.39
N LEU A 210 -8.98 33.93 -29.41
CA LEU A 210 -9.27 35.32 -29.14
C LEU A 210 -8.83 36.25 -30.32
N LEU A 211 -7.76 35.88 -31.00
CA LEU A 211 -7.32 36.60 -32.21
C LEU A 211 -8.31 36.42 -33.35
N SER A 212 -8.80 35.19 -33.60
CA SER A 212 -9.82 34.92 -34.63
C SER A 212 -11.15 35.63 -34.33
N ARG A 213 -11.49 35.82 -33.07
CA ARG A 213 -12.72 36.53 -32.62
C ARG A 213 -12.47 38.03 -32.31
N SER A 214 -11.32 38.59 -32.72
CA SER A 214 -10.96 39.97 -32.43
C SER A 214 -11.96 41.00 -32.97
N ARG A 215 -12.55 40.73 -34.14
CA ARG A 215 -13.60 41.58 -34.74
C ARG A 215 -14.86 41.60 -33.91
N GLU A 216 -15.31 40.42 -33.39
CA GLU A 216 -16.47 40.32 -32.50
C GLU A 216 -16.26 41.12 -31.21
N ILE A 217 -15.06 41.00 -30.63
CA ILE A 217 -14.67 41.74 -29.42
C ILE A 217 -14.69 43.27 -29.69
N ALA A 218 -14.16 43.68 -30.82
CA ALA A 218 -14.13 45.06 -31.21
C ALA A 218 -15.53 45.65 -31.44
N LEU A 219 -16.45 44.86 -32.08
CA LEU A 219 -17.84 45.22 -32.29
C LEU A 219 -18.58 45.35 -30.96
N LEU A 220 -18.49 44.37 -30.06
CA LEU A 220 -19.10 44.43 -28.73
C LEU A 220 -18.65 45.69 -27.96
N ARG A 221 -17.40 46.03 -28.06
CA ARG A 221 -16.89 47.28 -27.43
C ARG A 221 -17.34 48.56 -28.12
N ALA A 222 -17.53 48.54 -29.42
CA ALA A 222 -18.02 49.70 -30.16
C ALA A 222 -19.49 50.06 -29.80
N ILE A 223 -20.32 49.06 -29.49
CA ILE A 223 -21.71 49.23 -29.01
C ILE A 223 -21.78 49.51 -27.51
N GLY A 224 -20.64 49.67 -26.80
CA GLY A 224 -20.57 50.14 -25.41
C GLY A 224 -20.29 49.09 -24.35
N ALA A 225 -19.95 47.85 -24.71
CA ALA A 225 -19.55 46.83 -23.73
C ALA A 225 -18.24 47.24 -23.01
N SER A 226 -18.25 47.15 -21.70
CA SER A 226 -17.07 47.43 -20.90
C SER A 226 -16.01 46.34 -21.03
N LYS A 227 -14.75 46.62 -20.71
CA LYS A 227 -13.68 45.58 -20.65
C LYS A 227 -14.03 44.45 -19.70
N LYS A 228 -14.77 44.75 -18.63
CA LYS A 228 -15.22 43.76 -17.61
C LYS A 228 -16.30 42.84 -18.16
N ASP A 229 -17.19 43.32 -19.00
CA ASP A 229 -18.25 42.51 -19.59
C ASP A 229 -17.66 41.49 -20.60
N VAL A 230 -16.73 41.93 -21.41
CA VAL A 230 -15.99 41.05 -22.35
C VAL A 230 -15.18 40.02 -21.57
N LEU A 231 -14.51 40.43 -20.50
CA LEU A 231 -13.73 39.50 -19.63
C LEU A 231 -14.64 38.45 -19.00
N ARG A 232 -15.82 38.86 -18.52
CA ARG A 232 -16.81 37.92 -17.93
C ARG A 232 -17.31 36.92 -18.98
N LEU A 233 -17.64 37.40 -20.16
CA LEU A 233 -18.17 36.54 -21.23
C LEU A 233 -17.15 35.45 -21.62
N PHE A 234 -15.94 35.85 -22.03
CA PHE A 234 -14.91 34.90 -22.42
C PHE A 234 -14.33 34.09 -21.24
N GLY A 235 -14.27 34.68 -20.05
CA GLY A 235 -13.89 33.99 -18.83
C GLY A 235 -14.88 32.90 -18.46
N PHE A 236 -16.18 33.15 -18.58
CA PHE A 236 -17.22 32.15 -18.32
C PHE A 236 -17.19 31.01 -19.36
N GLU A 237 -17.05 31.35 -20.64
CA GLU A 237 -16.89 30.36 -21.72
C GLU A 237 -15.68 29.44 -21.46
N THR A 238 -14.55 30.02 -21.10
CA THR A 238 -13.33 29.29 -20.75
C THR A 238 -13.51 28.43 -19.50
N PHE A 239 -14.21 28.96 -18.47
CA PHE A 239 -14.46 28.22 -17.24
C PHE A 239 -15.36 26.99 -17.49
N VAL A 240 -16.43 27.14 -18.25
CA VAL A 240 -17.33 26.01 -18.57
C VAL A 240 -16.60 24.93 -19.36
N THR A 241 -15.82 25.34 -20.36
CA THR A 241 -15.02 24.41 -21.16
C THR A 241 -13.97 23.69 -20.30
N ALA A 242 -13.28 24.41 -19.42
CA ALA A 242 -12.31 23.84 -18.51
C ALA A 242 -12.95 22.87 -17.51
N LEU A 243 -14.15 23.18 -16.99
CA LEU A 243 -14.88 22.30 -16.07
C LEU A 243 -15.27 20.98 -16.74
N ILE A 244 -15.85 21.04 -17.94
CA ILE A 244 -16.22 19.83 -18.70
C ILE A 244 -14.98 19.01 -18.99
N SER A 245 -13.90 19.64 -19.48
CA SER A 245 -12.65 18.97 -19.79
C SER A 245 -12.00 18.33 -18.55
N ALA A 246 -12.07 19.00 -17.38
CA ALA A 246 -11.56 18.45 -16.13
C ALA A 246 -12.32 17.21 -15.66
N LEU A 247 -13.67 17.22 -15.80
CA LEU A 247 -14.51 16.07 -15.45
C LEU A 247 -14.25 14.87 -16.37
N VAL A 248 -14.21 15.11 -17.68
CA VAL A 248 -13.89 14.06 -18.68
C VAL A 248 -12.48 13.52 -18.44
N GLY A 249 -11.50 14.40 -18.24
CA GLY A 249 -10.12 14.02 -17.96
C GLY A 249 -9.98 13.21 -16.67
N ALA A 250 -10.68 13.59 -15.60
CA ALA A 250 -10.70 12.84 -14.35
C ALA A 250 -11.30 11.44 -14.51
N PHE A 251 -12.39 11.32 -15.26
CA PHE A 251 -13.02 10.03 -15.57
C PHE A 251 -12.09 9.13 -16.37
N LEU A 252 -11.53 9.62 -17.47
CA LEU A 252 -10.59 8.86 -18.30
C LEU A 252 -9.33 8.49 -17.55
N GLY A 253 -8.78 9.42 -16.73
CA GLY A 253 -7.62 9.15 -15.88
C GLY A 253 -7.86 8.04 -14.86
N TYR A 254 -9.04 8.04 -14.23
CA TYR A 254 -9.44 6.97 -13.32
C TYR A 254 -9.56 5.62 -14.04
N LEU A 255 -10.19 5.60 -15.21
CA LEU A 255 -10.36 4.39 -15.99
C LEU A 255 -9.00 3.78 -16.43
N LEU A 256 -8.08 4.63 -16.89
CA LEU A 256 -6.72 4.21 -17.21
C LEU A 256 -5.96 3.70 -15.98
N ALA A 257 -6.12 4.34 -14.82
CA ALA A 257 -5.50 3.89 -13.58
C ALA A 257 -5.99 2.49 -13.18
N GLN A 258 -7.30 2.20 -13.31
CA GLN A 258 -7.85 0.87 -13.04
C GLN A 258 -7.31 -0.20 -14.01
N ILE A 259 -7.25 0.11 -15.30
CA ILE A 259 -6.68 -0.83 -16.30
C ILE A 259 -5.23 -1.15 -15.97
N LEU A 260 -4.41 -0.15 -15.65
CA LEU A 260 -3.01 -0.34 -15.29
C LEU A 260 -2.86 -1.08 -13.95
N GLY A 261 -3.74 -0.81 -12.98
CA GLY A 261 -3.76 -1.51 -11.70
C GLY A 261 -3.98 -3.01 -11.87
N TYR A 262 -4.97 -3.39 -12.66
CA TYR A 262 -5.21 -4.80 -12.97
C TYR A 262 -4.09 -5.43 -13.81
N ALA A 263 -3.54 -4.71 -14.80
CA ALA A 263 -2.51 -5.24 -15.69
C ALA A 263 -1.15 -5.46 -14.99
N ILE A 264 -0.82 -4.68 -13.97
CA ILE A 264 0.49 -4.70 -13.32
C ILE A 264 0.45 -5.41 -11.97
N PHE A 265 -0.64 -5.22 -11.20
CA PHE A 265 -0.72 -5.66 -9.80
C PHE A 265 -1.79 -6.73 -9.55
N ASP A 266 -2.51 -7.18 -10.57
CA ASP A 266 -3.68 -8.09 -10.45
C ASP A 266 -4.68 -7.63 -9.36
N SER A 267 -4.77 -6.34 -9.11
CA SER A 267 -5.56 -5.74 -8.04
C SER A 267 -6.23 -4.45 -8.48
N SER A 268 -7.45 -4.21 -8.00
CA SER A 268 -8.12 -2.92 -8.20
C SER A 268 -7.47 -1.85 -7.34
N ILE A 269 -7.37 -0.64 -7.90
CA ILE A 269 -6.94 0.53 -7.14
C ILE A 269 -8.12 1.05 -6.32
N ASP A 270 -7.91 1.22 -5.00
CA ASP A 270 -8.91 1.77 -4.11
C ASP A 270 -9.36 3.18 -4.54
N PHE A 271 -10.68 3.34 -4.67
CA PHE A 271 -11.28 4.60 -5.05
C PHE A 271 -11.25 5.59 -3.87
N ARG A 272 -10.36 6.58 -3.95
CA ARG A 272 -10.36 7.72 -3.02
C ARG A 272 -11.28 8.82 -3.52
N ILE A 273 -12.45 8.96 -2.92
CA ILE A 273 -13.48 9.96 -3.29
C ILE A 273 -12.91 11.39 -3.37
N LEU A 274 -11.94 11.74 -2.52
CA LEU A 274 -11.30 13.06 -2.52
C LEU A 274 -10.36 13.32 -3.71
N SER A 275 -9.89 12.31 -4.42
CA SER A 275 -8.90 12.48 -5.50
C SER A 275 -9.49 13.22 -6.70
N ILE A 276 -10.75 12.94 -7.06
CA ILE A 276 -11.42 13.60 -8.19
C ILE A 276 -11.67 15.08 -7.94
N PRO A 277 -12.31 15.50 -6.82
CA PRO A 277 -12.50 16.93 -6.54
C PRO A 277 -11.19 17.72 -6.49
N VAL A 278 -10.16 17.16 -5.87
CA VAL A 278 -8.82 17.80 -5.80
C VAL A 278 -8.22 17.98 -7.19
N ALA A 279 -8.27 16.95 -8.04
CA ALA A 279 -7.77 17.04 -9.41
C ALA A 279 -8.51 18.10 -10.24
N VAL A 280 -9.84 18.14 -10.13
CA VAL A 280 -10.70 19.14 -10.82
C VAL A 280 -10.36 20.56 -10.35
N VAL A 281 -10.24 20.80 -9.05
CA VAL A 281 -9.90 22.12 -8.50
C VAL A 281 -8.52 22.58 -8.97
N ILE A 282 -7.52 21.70 -8.91
CA ILE A 282 -6.16 22.02 -9.40
C ILE A 282 -6.19 22.35 -10.90
N SER A 283 -6.87 21.55 -11.70
CA SER A 283 -7.02 21.77 -13.16
C SER A 283 -7.68 23.10 -13.47
N LEU A 284 -8.74 23.47 -12.75
CA LEU A 284 -9.44 24.75 -12.91
C LEU A 284 -8.55 25.95 -12.52
N LEU A 285 -7.77 25.82 -11.46
CA LEU A 285 -6.80 26.87 -11.05
C LEU A 285 -5.74 27.10 -12.14
N PHE A 286 -5.15 26.03 -12.67
CA PHE A 286 -4.18 26.16 -13.76
C PHE A 286 -4.79 26.69 -15.05
N ALA A 287 -6.02 26.29 -15.41
CA ALA A 287 -6.75 26.81 -16.54
C ALA A 287 -7.04 28.31 -16.39
N ALA A 288 -7.45 28.76 -15.20
CA ALA A 288 -7.70 30.17 -14.90
C ALA A 288 -6.41 31.02 -15.05
N ILE A 289 -5.29 30.52 -14.50
CA ILE A 289 -3.98 31.19 -14.63
C ILE A 289 -3.55 31.27 -16.09
N ALA A 290 -3.68 30.17 -16.84
CA ALA A 290 -3.31 30.09 -18.26
C ALA A 290 -4.16 31.04 -19.14
N ALA A 291 -5.45 31.18 -18.82
CA ALA A 291 -6.38 32.02 -19.56
C ALA A 291 -6.24 33.54 -19.26
N PHE A 292 -5.74 33.86 -18.07
CA PHE A 292 -5.70 35.25 -17.62
C PHE A 292 -4.86 36.17 -18.55
N TYR A 293 -3.70 35.70 -18.96
CA TYR A 293 -2.80 36.49 -19.78
C TYR A 293 -3.33 36.78 -21.21
N PRO A 294 -3.79 35.75 -21.98
CA PRO A 294 -4.31 35.98 -23.33
C PRO A 294 -5.58 36.84 -23.35
N ILE A 295 -6.48 36.65 -22.40
CA ILE A 295 -7.69 37.48 -22.32
C ILE A 295 -7.34 38.94 -22.05
N LYS A 296 -6.46 39.19 -21.08
CA LYS A 296 -6.00 40.56 -20.78
C LYS A 296 -5.30 41.22 -21.97
N ARG A 297 -4.49 40.47 -22.73
CA ARG A 297 -3.82 40.95 -23.92
C ARG A 297 -4.80 41.31 -25.03
N ALA A 298 -5.79 40.44 -25.31
CA ALA A 298 -6.82 40.68 -26.31
C ALA A 298 -7.64 41.96 -26.02
N LEU A 299 -7.92 42.24 -24.74
CA LEU A 299 -8.64 43.45 -24.32
C LEU A 299 -7.85 44.75 -24.41
N ASN A 300 -6.53 44.65 -24.48
CA ASN A 300 -5.66 45.85 -24.54
C ASN A 300 -5.24 46.24 -25.96
N ASN A 301 -5.52 45.40 -26.97
CA ASN A 301 -5.27 45.75 -28.35
C ASN A 301 -6.12 46.97 -28.77
N LYS A 302 -5.54 47.85 -29.56
CA LYS A 302 -6.20 49.07 -30.04
C LYS A 302 -7.34 48.69 -31.00
N MET A 303 -8.58 49.07 -30.65
CA MET A 303 -9.78 48.77 -31.44
C MET A 303 -9.70 49.29 -32.88
N ALA A 304 -9.04 50.45 -33.07
CA ALA A 304 -8.95 51.09 -34.40
C ALA A 304 -8.17 50.24 -35.40
N ASP A 305 -7.10 49.57 -34.96
CA ASP A 305 -6.24 48.75 -35.82
C ASP A 305 -6.93 47.45 -36.21
N THR A 306 -7.68 46.83 -35.25
CA THR A 306 -8.46 45.59 -35.48
C THR A 306 -9.66 45.79 -36.45
N LEU A 307 -10.29 46.97 -36.45
CA LEU A 307 -11.41 47.29 -37.35
C LEU A 307 -10.95 47.67 -38.75
N ARG A 308 -9.72 48.19 -38.92
CA ARG A 308 -9.13 48.49 -40.24
C ARG A 308 -8.56 47.28 -40.96
N GLY A 309 -8.37 46.16 -40.27
CA GLY A 309 -7.83 44.95 -40.86
C GLY A 309 -6.31 44.97 -41.03
N GLU A 310 -5.61 45.81 -40.26
CA GLU A 310 -4.15 45.85 -40.11
C GLU A 310 -3.68 45.12 -38.87
#